data_7a870a20c9023570b2ac95eedb490ee8
#
_entry.id   7a870a20c9023570b2ac95eedb490ee8
#
_cell.length_a   1.000
_cell.length_b   1.000
_cell.length_c   1.000
_cell.angle_alpha   90.00
_cell.angle_beta   90.00
_cell.angle_gamma   90.00
#
_symmetry.space_group_name_H-M   'P 1'
#
loop_
_entity.id
_entity.type
_entity.pdbx_description
1 polymer ?
#
loop_
_entity_poly.entity_id
_entity_poly.type
_entity_poly.pdbx_seq_one_letter_code
_entity_poly.pdbx_strand_id
1 'polypeptide(L)'
;TVPNEAIENTYRAARQRYADWGVDTDAAIRRLGQIAVSMHCWQGDDVGGFESDAGLTGGGIMATGTYPGKARNADQLRADLEKAFRLIPGVHRLNLHAIYRETGGKPVDRDRIEPAHFQRWIDWARQLGIGMDFNSTYFSHPKAADGFTLAHPDPGIRRFWIDHGIACRKIGAAIGRALGTPCVTNTWIPDGFKDVTIDRLAPRRRLRDALDEIFREPLEAAWNLDAVESKLFGIGSETYVVGSHEFYLAYAVANRKLLCLDAGHFHPTETIADKLSAVIPFTGEILLHVSRGVRW
;
A
#
# COMPACT_ATOMS: atom_id res chain seq x y z
N THR A 1 10.17 17.62 27.24
CA THR A 1 8.99 18.13 26.50
C THR A 1 9.19 19.60 26.22
N VAL A 2 8.99 20.03 24.99
CA VAL A 2 8.99 21.45 24.61
C VAL A 2 7.81 22.13 25.31
N PRO A 3 7.98 23.28 25.99
CA PRO A 3 6.88 23.99 26.60
C PRO A 3 5.81 24.38 25.59
N ASN A 4 4.53 24.23 25.92
CA ASN A 4 3.40 24.59 25.04
C ASN A 4 3.48 26.03 24.52
N GLU A 5 3.92 26.96 25.36
CA GLU A 5 4.12 28.36 24.95
C GLU A 5 5.14 28.53 23.84
N ALA A 6 6.22 27.74 23.83
CA ALA A 6 7.21 27.79 22.75
C ALA A 6 6.64 27.24 21.45
N ILE A 7 5.81 26.21 21.50
CA ILE A 7 5.12 25.65 20.34
C ILE A 7 4.15 26.68 19.76
N GLU A 8 3.33 27.30 20.60
CA GLU A 8 2.36 28.31 20.21
C GLU A 8 3.02 29.55 19.58
N ASN A 9 4.12 30.02 20.15
CA ASN A 9 4.87 31.16 19.61
C ASN A 9 5.48 30.83 18.25
N THR A 10 6.04 29.63 18.07
CA THR A 10 6.61 29.16 16.81
C THR A 10 5.52 29.03 15.74
N TYR A 11 4.39 28.44 16.11
CA TYR A 11 3.24 28.32 15.19
C TYR A 11 2.72 29.68 14.74
N ARG A 12 2.59 30.63 15.66
CA ARG A 12 2.13 32.01 15.35
C ARG A 12 3.05 32.70 14.35
N ALA A 13 4.37 32.56 14.51
CA ALA A 13 5.34 33.11 13.57
C ALA A 13 5.24 32.43 12.18
N ALA A 14 5.11 31.10 12.14
CA ALA A 14 4.92 30.36 10.91
C ALA A 14 3.62 30.76 10.21
N ARG A 15 2.51 30.83 10.95
CA ARG A 15 1.19 31.24 10.44
C ARG A 15 1.25 32.57 9.74
N GLN A 16 1.93 33.59 10.33
CA GLN A 16 2.07 34.89 9.71
C GLN A 16 2.84 34.79 8.39
N ARG A 17 3.93 34.07 8.37
CA ARG A 17 4.73 33.86 7.16
C ARG A 17 3.97 33.20 6.02
N TYR A 18 3.16 32.18 6.33
CA TYR A 18 2.30 31.51 5.35
C TYR A 18 1.19 32.43 4.85
N ALA A 19 0.63 33.28 5.74
CA ALA A 19 -0.38 34.27 5.37
C ALA A 19 0.15 35.30 4.36
N ASP A 20 1.42 35.68 4.48
CA ASP A 20 2.07 36.60 3.53
C ASP A 20 2.13 36.00 2.11
N TRP A 21 2.02 34.68 1.98
CA TRP A 21 1.93 33.97 0.70
C TRP A 21 0.50 33.54 0.33
N GLY A 22 -0.50 34.04 1.05
CA GLY A 22 -1.91 33.75 0.79
C GLY A 22 -2.38 32.39 1.30
N VAL A 23 -1.64 31.75 2.20
CA VAL A 23 -1.99 30.44 2.77
C VAL A 23 -2.61 30.60 4.16
N ASP A 24 -3.87 30.17 4.32
CA ASP A 24 -4.53 30.02 5.62
C ASP A 24 -4.13 28.66 6.23
N THR A 25 -3.17 28.67 7.17
CA THR A 25 -2.67 27.45 7.81
C THR A 25 -3.73 26.79 8.69
N ASP A 26 -4.61 27.53 9.34
CA ASP A 26 -5.68 26.97 10.16
C ASP A 26 -6.70 26.21 9.29
N ALA A 27 -7.04 26.75 8.12
CA ALA A 27 -7.89 26.07 7.15
C ALA A 27 -7.21 24.83 6.58
N ALA A 28 -5.90 24.89 6.28
CA ALA A 28 -5.13 23.76 5.79
C ALA A 28 -5.09 22.62 6.83
N ILE A 29 -4.83 22.93 8.11
CA ILE A 29 -4.81 21.95 9.19
C ILE A 29 -6.20 21.32 9.39
N ARG A 30 -7.28 22.11 9.34
CA ARG A 30 -8.64 21.56 9.43
C ARG A 30 -8.96 20.60 8.28
N ARG A 31 -8.55 20.93 7.04
CA ARG A 31 -8.73 20.05 5.87
C ARG A 31 -7.92 18.78 5.99
N LEU A 32 -6.66 18.90 6.43
CA LEU A 32 -5.80 17.73 6.67
C LEU A 32 -6.41 16.79 7.72
N GLY A 33 -7.00 17.32 8.78
CA GLY A 33 -7.67 16.54 9.82
C GLY A 33 -8.91 15.75 9.34
N GLN A 34 -9.42 16.07 8.15
CA GLN A 34 -10.53 15.35 7.52
C GLN A 34 -10.07 14.19 6.62
N ILE A 35 -8.78 14.16 6.28
CA ILE A 35 -8.20 13.07 5.48
C ILE A 35 -7.99 11.86 6.40
N ALA A 36 -8.64 10.74 6.04
CA ALA A 36 -8.49 9.52 6.82
C ALA A 36 -7.09 8.93 6.67
N VAL A 37 -6.48 8.59 7.81
CA VAL A 37 -5.18 7.91 7.85
C VAL A 37 -5.41 6.41 7.86
N SER A 38 -5.01 5.73 6.78
CA SER A 38 -5.06 4.28 6.67
C SER A 38 -3.81 3.68 7.31
N MET A 39 -3.95 3.16 8.53
CA MET A 39 -2.83 2.60 9.27
C MET A 39 -2.44 1.25 8.70
N HIS A 40 -1.17 1.09 8.40
CA HIS A 40 -0.63 -0.12 7.83
C HIS A 40 -0.55 -1.24 8.87
N CYS A 41 -1.09 -2.43 8.56
CA CYS A 41 -1.15 -3.58 9.47
C CYS A 41 0.25 -4.10 9.88
N TRP A 42 1.26 -3.91 9.06
CA TRP A 42 2.62 -4.43 9.27
C TRP A 42 3.30 -4.01 10.56
N GLN A 43 2.89 -2.89 11.14
CA GLN A 43 3.56 -2.37 12.34
C GLN A 43 3.30 -3.23 13.59
N GLY A 44 2.20 -3.98 13.62
CA GLY A 44 1.82 -4.76 14.79
C GLY A 44 2.45 -6.15 14.87
N ASP A 45 2.85 -6.74 13.73
CA ASP A 45 3.39 -8.10 13.67
C ASP A 45 4.79 -8.19 13.03
N ASP A 46 5.44 -7.06 12.84
CA ASP A 46 6.77 -7.00 12.25
C ASP A 46 6.82 -7.55 10.81
N VAL A 47 5.79 -7.24 10.03
CA VAL A 47 5.62 -7.62 8.61
C VAL A 47 5.50 -9.13 8.35
N GLY A 48 5.19 -9.93 9.37
CA GLY A 48 5.16 -11.40 9.24
C GLY A 48 3.98 -11.94 8.45
N GLY A 49 2.80 -11.38 8.69
CA GLY A 49 1.54 -12.02 8.26
C GLY A 49 1.27 -13.31 9.02
N PHE A 50 0.16 -13.97 8.69
CA PHE A 50 -0.28 -15.20 9.40
C PHE A 50 -0.43 -16.41 8.46
N GLU A 51 0.29 -16.41 7.33
CA GLU A 51 0.25 -17.52 6.37
C GLU A 51 1.11 -18.71 6.78
N SER A 52 2.29 -18.43 7.33
CA SER A 52 3.25 -19.46 7.74
C SER A 52 4.19 -18.91 8.81
N ASP A 53 4.78 -19.82 9.58
CA ASP A 53 5.80 -19.48 10.59
C ASP A 53 7.19 -19.21 9.99
N ALA A 54 7.34 -19.34 8.67
CA ALA A 54 8.66 -19.26 7.99
C ALA A 54 9.20 -17.84 7.83
N GLY A 55 8.45 -16.80 8.24
CA GLY A 55 8.83 -15.41 8.02
C GLY A 55 8.78 -14.99 6.56
N LEU A 56 9.05 -13.70 6.29
CA LEU A 56 9.06 -13.17 4.94
C LEU A 56 10.32 -13.59 4.17
N THR A 57 10.13 -14.00 2.91
CA THR A 57 11.20 -14.32 1.98
C THR A 57 11.05 -13.56 0.68
N GLY A 58 12.15 -13.02 0.15
CA GLY A 58 12.22 -12.38 -1.17
C GLY A 58 11.55 -11.00 -1.27
N GLY A 59 11.92 -10.23 -2.29
CA GLY A 59 11.27 -8.97 -2.65
C GLY A 59 11.72 -7.71 -1.92
N GLY A 60 12.81 -7.75 -1.15
CA GLY A 60 13.46 -6.55 -0.62
C GLY A 60 12.84 -5.96 0.65
N ILE A 61 11.80 -6.56 1.19
CA ILE A 61 11.24 -6.16 2.49
C ILE A 61 11.70 -7.14 3.56
N MET A 62 12.98 -7.08 3.89
CA MET A 62 13.54 -7.84 5.02
C MET A 62 13.95 -6.91 6.18
N ALA A 63 13.42 -5.70 6.20
CA ALA A 63 13.72 -4.72 7.24
C ALA A 63 12.78 -4.91 8.42
N THR A 64 12.70 -6.11 8.92
CA THR A 64 11.91 -6.40 10.10
C THR A 64 12.78 -6.34 11.33
N GLY A 65 12.30 -5.68 12.37
CA GLY A 65 12.81 -5.88 13.69
C GLY A 65 12.34 -7.24 14.23
N THR A 66 12.92 -7.73 15.25
CA THR A 66 12.46 -8.93 15.97
C THR A 66 12.04 -8.54 17.37
N TYR A 67 11.08 -7.62 17.49
CA TYR A 67 10.67 -7.22 18.83
C TYR A 67 9.75 -8.27 19.47
N PRO A 68 9.92 -8.54 20.77
CA PRO A 68 9.25 -9.67 21.43
C PRO A 68 7.73 -9.49 21.58
N GLY A 69 7.24 -8.26 21.48
CA GLY A 69 5.83 -7.90 21.64
C GLY A 69 5.00 -7.98 20.36
N LYS A 70 5.55 -8.43 19.22
CA LYS A 70 4.83 -8.48 17.96
C LYS A 70 3.58 -9.39 18.03
N ALA A 71 2.53 -9.00 17.33
CA ALA A 71 1.32 -9.81 17.21
C ALA A 71 1.62 -11.14 16.48
N ARG A 72 1.07 -12.23 16.99
CA ARG A 72 1.27 -13.59 16.48
C ARG A 72 0.03 -14.15 15.80
N ASN A 73 -1.06 -13.45 15.88
CA ASN A 73 -2.34 -13.77 15.25
C ASN A 73 -3.18 -12.53 15.07
N ALA A 74 -4.28 -12.68 14.33
CA ALA A 74 -5.15 -11.57 13.99
C ALA A 74 -5.83 -10.91 15.21
N ASP A 75 -6.13 -11.66 16.26
CA ASP A 75 -6.76 -11.10 17.46
C ASP A 75 -5.80 -10.19 18.23
N GLN A 76 -4.52 -10.59 18.35
CA GLN A 76 -3.49 -9.73 18.95
C GLN A 76 -3.25 -8.48 18.10
N LEU A 77 -3.21 -8.62 16.79
CA LEU A 77 -3.02 -7.48 15.89
C LEU A 77 -4.18 -6.50 15.98
N ARG A 78 -5.42 -6.97 16.02
CA ARG A 78 -6.60 -6.11 16.24
C ARG A 78 -6.50 -5.35 17.56
N ALA A 79 -6.11 -6.00 18.65
CA ALA A 79 -5.94 -5.34 19.95
C ALA A 79 -4.86 -4.24 19.94
N ASP A 80 -3.73 -4.49 19.26
CA ASP A 80 -2.66 -3.50 19.10
C ASP A 80 -3.11 -2.32 18.24
N LEU A 81 -3.82 -2.56 17.14
CA LEU A 81 -4.40 -1.52 16.29
C LEU A 81 -5.42 -0.67 17.04
N GLU A 82 -6.31 -1.27 17.82
CA GLU A 82 -7.27 -0.52 18.66
C GLU A 82 -6.56 0.40 19.65
N LYS A 83 -5.46 -0.07 20.25
CA LYS A 83 -4.67 0.77 21.12
C LYS A 83 -4.02 1.92 20.38
N ALA A 84 -3.45 1.66 19.19
CA ALA A 84 -2.85 2.67 18.36
C ALA A 84 -3.86 3.74 17.92
N PHE A 85 -5.05 3.33 17.46
CA PHE A 85 -6.12 4.26 17.09
C PHE A 85 -6.58 5.18 18.23
N ARG A 86 -6.56 4.68 19.47
CA ARG A 86 -6.85 5.54 20.64
C ARG A 86 -5.78 6.56 20.97
N LEU A 87 -4.53 6.34 20.51
CA LEU A 87 -3.38 7.21 20.78
C LEU A 87 -3.12 8.21 19.65
N ILE A 88 -3.58 7.93 18.45
CA ILE A 88 -3.36 8.76 17.27
C ILE A 88 -4.63 9.57 16.98
N PRO A 89 -4.57 10.92 16.95
CA PRO A 89 -5.74 11.73 16.62
C PRO A 89 -6.09 11.63 15.14
N GLY A 90 -7.38 11.87 14.81
CA GLY A 90 -7.86 11.95 13.42
C GLY A 90 -8.84 10.85 13.05
N VAL A 91 -9.16 10.76 11.77
CA VAL A 91 -10.02 9.73 11.19
C VAL A 91 -9.16 8.56 10.74
N HIS A 92 -9.53 7.35 11.14
CA HIS A 92 -8.71 6.16 10.89
C HIS A 92 -9.34 5.23 9.87
N ARG A 93 -8.47 4.52 9.16
CA ARG A 93 -8.74 3.34 8.34
C ARG A 93 -7.69 2.28 8.65
N LEU A 94 -7.92 1.05 8.25
CA LEU A 94 -6.89 0.01 8.28
C LEU A 94 -6.43 -0.31 6.86
N ASN A 95 -5.12 -0.34 6.63
CA ASN A 95 -4.54 -0.86 5.40
C ASN A 95 -4.07 -2.31 5.63
N LEU A 96 -4.85 -3.28 5.12
CA LEU A 96 -4.62 -4.70 5.34
C LEU A 96 -3.98 -5.36 4.13
N HIS A 97 -3.15 -6.38 4.35
CA HIS A 97 -2.56 -7.20 3.29
C HIS A 97 -3.22 -8.57 3.15
N ALA A 98 -3.13 -9.17 1.95
CA ALA A 98 -3.70 -10.49 1.65
C ALA A 98 -3.16 -11.61 2.56
N ILE A 99 -1.92 -11.48 3.08
CA ILE A 99 -1.29 -12.45 4.00
C ILE A 99 -1.90 -12.49 5.40
N TYR A 100 -2.80 -11.58 5.72
CA TYR A 100 -3.50 -11.52 7.02
C TYR A 100 -4.87 -12.21 6.98
N ARG A 101 -5.13 -13.04 5.97
CA ARG A 101 -6.37 -13.82 5.86
C ARG A 101 -6.53 -14.80 7.02
N GLU A 102 -7.77 -15.05 7.40
CA GLU A 102 -8.16 -15.99 8.44
C GLU A 102 -8.92 -17.16 7.81
N THR A 103 -8.24 -18.28 7.61
CA THR A 103 -8.78 -19.46 6.88
C THR A 103 -9.30 -20.57 7.82
N GLY A 104 -9.29 -20.34 9.12
CA GLY A 104 -9.68 -21.35 10.10
C GLY A 104 -8.75 -22.58 10.12
N GLY A 105 -7.47 -22.37 9.79
CA GLY A 105 -6.45 -23.45 9.76
C GLY A 105 -6.46 -24.28 8.47
N LYS A 106 -7.29 -23.95 7.49
CA LYS A 106 -7.28 -24.64 6.19
C LYS A 106 -6.23 -24.00 5.28
N PRO A 107 -5.43 -24.79 4.56
CA PRO A 107 -4.49 -24.25 3.58
C PRO A 107 -5.27 -23.65 2.40
N VAL A 108 -5.06 -22.36 2.14
CA VAL A 108 -5.65 -21.63 1.01
C VAL A 108 -4.52 -20.86 0.34
N ASP A 109 -4.23 -21.16 -0.91
CA ASP A 109 -3.20 -20.44 -1.65
C ASP A 109 -3.70 -19.08 -2.11
N ARG A 110 -2.79 -18.17 -2.47
CA ARG A 110 -3.10 -16.75 -2.73
C ARG A 110 -4.00 -16.54 -3.94
N ASP A 111 -3.97 -17.41 -4.93
CA ASP A 111 -4.89 -17.38 -6.09
C ASP A 111 -6.32 -17.84 -5.76
N ARG A 112 -6.53 -18.39 -4.54
CA ARG A 112 -7.81 -18.93 -4.07
C ARG A 112 -8.42 -18.21 -2.89
N ILE A 113 -7.85 -17.05 -2.53
CA ILE A 113 -8.41 -16.23 -1.44
C ILE A 113 -9.74 -15.62 -1.85
N GLU A 114 -10.62 -15.48 -0.88
CA GLU A 114 -12.00 -15.00 -1.06
C GLU A 114 -12.39 -13.99 0.03
N PRO A 115 -13.42 -13.16 -0.17
CA PRO A 115 -13.88 -12.22 0.85
C PRO A 115 -14.20 -12.86 2.22
N ALA A 116 -14.66 -14.12 2.22
CA ALA A 116 -14.97 -14.85 3.45
C ALA A 116 -13.74 -14.99 4.38
N HIS A 117 -12.54 -15.06 3.82
CA HIS A 117 -11.30 -15.13 4.60
C HIS A 117 -10.93 -13.83 5.33
N PHE A 118 -11.66 -12.75 5.07
CA PHE A 118 -11.47 -11.43 5.69
C PHE A 118 -12.70 -10.98 6.47
N GLN A 119 -13.72 -11.84 6.63
CA GLN A 119 -14.98 -11.47 7.25
C GLN A 119 -14.80 -10.96 8.69
N ARG A 120 -13.93 -11.58 9.48
CA ARG A 120 -13.68 -11.14 10.88
C ARG A 120 -12.99 -9.77 10.92
N TRP A 121 -12.16 -9.42 9.93
CA TRP A 121 -11.60 -8.08 9.79
C TRP A 121 -12.67 -7.06 9.44
N ILE A 122 -13.57 -7.40 8.52
CA ILE A 122 -14.70 -6.55 8.11
C ILE A 122 -15.62 -6.29 9.29
N ASP A 123 -15.99 -7.32 10.05
CA ASP A 123 -16.87 -7.20 11.20
C ASP A 123 -16.25 -6.36 12.32
N TRP A 124 -14.95 -6.55 12.57
CA TRP A 124 -14.18 -5.74 13.50
C TRP A 124 -14.11 -4.26 13.08
N ALA A 125 -13.79 -3.98 11.81
CA ALA A 125 -13.74 -2.62 11.30
C ALA A 125 -15.10 -1.92 11.37
N ARG A 126 -16.19 -2.66 11.08
CA ARG A 126 -17.56 -2.17 11.22
C ARG A 126 -17.89 -1.82 12.66
N GLN A 127 -17.49 -2.63 13.64
CA GLN A 127 -17.70 -2.35 15.07
C GLN A 127 -16.98 -1.08 15.53
N LEU A 128 -15.80 -0.80 14.96
CA LEU A 128 -15.04 0.41 15.24
C LEU A 128 -15.50 1.63 14.43
N GLY A 129 -16.36 1.44 13.42
CA GLY A 129 -16.78 2.51 12.52
C GLY A 129 -15.65 3.03 11.62
N ILE A 130 -14.66 2.20 11.27
CA ILE A 130 -13.54 2.56 10.40
C ILE A 130 -13.67 1.92 9.04
N GLY A 131 -13.06 2.56 8.02
CA GLY A 131 -12.87 1.98 6.70
C GLY A 131 -11.66 1.04 6.64
N MET A 132 -11.55 0.30 5.54
CA MET A 132 -10.38 -0.53 5.25
C MET A 132 -9.91 -0.33 3.82
N ASP A 133 -8.59 -0.45 3.62
CA ASP A 133 -7.91 -0.52 2.34
C ASP A 133 -7.17 -1.86 2.25
N PHE A 134 -6.82 -2.28 1.04
CA PHE A 134 -6.32 -3.63 0.83
C PHE A 134 -5.11 -3.64 -0.10
N ASN A 135 -4.10 -4.43 0.24
CA ASN A 135 -2.92 -4.64 -0.58
C ASN A 135 -2.83 -6.09 -1.04
N SER A 136 -2.64 -6.27 -2.34
CA SER A 136 -2.24 -7.54 -2.89
C SER A 136 -0.78 -7.81 -2.52
N THR A 137 -0.52 -8.97 -1.94
CA THR A 137 0.84 -9.33 -1.51
C THR A 137 1.51 -10.19 -2.57
N TYR A 138 2.39 -9.60 -3.39
CA TYR A 138 3.10 -10.26 -4.49
C TYR A 138 4.50 -10.75 -4.11
N PHE A 139 4.83 -10.86 -2.84
CA PHE A 139 6.13 -11.27 -2.32
C PHE A 139 6.00 -12.34 -1.25
N SER A 140 7.13 -12.90 -0.78
CA SER A 140 7.15 -13.93 0.27
C SER A 140 6.29 -15.16 -0.05
N HIS A 141 6.51 -15.72 -1.24
CA HIS A 141 5.83 -16.91 -1.73
C HIS A 141 6.79 -17.73 -2.62
N PRO A 142 6.72 -19.06 -2.63
CA PRO A 142 7.61 -19.87 -3.48
C PRO A 142 7.61 -19.48 -4.96
N LYS A 143 6.44 -19.04 -5.50
CA LYS A 143 6.32 -18.56 -6.89
C LYS A 143 6.88 -17.14 -7.13
N ALA A 144 7.46 -16.50 -6.12
CA ALA A 144 8.16 -15.23 -6.22
C ALA A 144 9.63 -15.33 -5.77
N ALA A 145 10.15 -16.56 -5.62
CA ALA A 145 11.49 -16.81 -5.08
C ALA A 145 12.62 -16.27 -5.97
N ASP A 146 12.39 -16.16 -7.27
CA ASP A 146 13.33 -15.59 -8.23
C ASP A 146 13.19 -14.06 -8.39
N GLY A 147 12.30 -13.42 -7.62
CA GLY A 147 12.05 -11.98 -7.65
C GLY A 147 11.07 -11.54 -8.73
N PHE A 148 10.37 -12.47 -9.41
CA PHE A 148 9.38 -12.16 -10.43
C PHE A 148 7.99 -12.68 -10.13
N THR A 149 6.97 -11.90 -10.50
CA THR A 149 5.57 -12.21 -10.32
C THR A 149 4.74 -11.92 -11.58
N LEU A 150 4.15 -10.74 -11.69
CA LEU A 150 3.33 -10.33 -12.85
C LEU A 150 4.14 -10.16 -14.14
N ALA A 151 5.45 -9.97 -14.05
CA ALA A 151 6.34 -9.93 -15.20
C ALA A 151 7.13 -11.22 -15.42
N HIS A 152 6.83 -12.29 -14.68
CA HIS A 152 7.55 -13.57 -14.79
C HIS A 152 7.50 -14.14 -16.20
N PRO A 153 8.62 -14.70 -16.75
CA PRO A 153 8.63 -15.28 -18.10
C PRO A 153 7.72 -16.51 -18.23
N ASP A 154 7.59 -17.33 -17.19
CA ASP A 154 6.68 -18.48 -17.19
C ASP A 154 5.22 -18.02 -17.13
N PRO A 155 4.37 -18.42 -18.10
CA PRO A 155 2.97 -18.02 -18.16
C PRO A 155 2.12 -18.65 -17.03
N GLY A 156 2.49 -19.81 -16.49
CA GLY A 156 1.76 -20.44 -15.39
C GLY A 156 1.97 -19.69 -14.07
N ILE A 157 3.19 -19.22 -13.82
CA ILE A 157 3.50 -18.37 -12.65
C ILE A 157 2.79 -17.02 -12.79
N ARG A 158 2.83 -16.39 -13.98
CA ARG A 158 2.07 -15.15 -14.21
C ARG A 158 0.57 -15.36 -13.99
N ARG A 159 0.00 -16.47 -14.49
CA ARG A 159 -1.43 -16.78 -14.30
C ARG A 159 -1.82 -16.81 -12.84
N PHE A 160 -1.04 -17.53 -12.01
CA PHE A 160 -1.24 -17.57 -10.56
C PHE A 160 -1.32 -16.16 -9.95
N TRP A 161 -0.37 -15.29 -10.32
CA TRP A 161 -0.33 -13.93 -9.78
C TRP A 161 -1.41 -13.01 -10.34
N ILE A 162 -1.84 -13.21 -11.58
CA ILE A 162 -2.99 -12.50 -12.16
C ILE A 162 -4.28 -12.90 -11.42
N ASP A 163 -4.47 -14.20 -11.18
CA ASP A 163 -5.64 -14.71 -10.44
C ASP A 163 -5.66 -14.18 -9.00
N HIS A 164 -4.49 -14.12 -8.35
CA HIS A 164 -4.34 -13.45 -7.06
C HIS A 164 -4.75 -11.97 -7.11
N GLY A 165 -4.31 -11.21 -8.10
CA GLY A 165 -4.70 -9.80 -8.27
C GLY A 165 -6.20 -9.62 -8.45
N ILE A 166 -6.82 -10.46 -9.28
CA ILE A 166 -8.27 -10.46 -9.50
C ILE A 166 -9.02 -10.78 -8.19
N ALA A 167 -8.55 -11.78 -7.43
CA ALA A 167 -9.13 -12.12 -6.12
C ALA A 167 -9.03 -10.95 -5.14
N CYS A 168 -7.88 -10.30 -5.05
CA CYS A 168 -7.67 -9.14 -4.18
C CYS A 168 -8.62 -7.97 -4.49
N ARG A 169 -8.86 -7.68 -5.76
CA ARG A 169 -9.82 -6.64 -6.17
C ARG A 169 -11.26 -6.99 -5.75
N LYS A 170 -11.65 -8.24 -5.90
CA LYS A 170 -12.97 -8.72 -5.44
C LYS A 170 -13.12 -8.63 -3.91
N ILE A 171 -12.05 -8.92 -3.18
CA ILE A 171 -11.98 -8.74 -1.72
C ILE A 171 -12.13 -7.26 -1.38
N GLY A 172 -11.36 -6.36 -2.03
CA GLY A 172 -11.47 -4.92 -1.83
C GLY A 172 -12.89 -4.40 -2.05
N ALA A 173 -13.53 -4.80 -3.15
CA ALA A 173 -14.92 -4.42 -3.43
C ALA A 173 -15.92 -4.95 -2.38
N ALA A 174 -15.70 -6.16 -1.87
CA ALA A 174 -16.52 -6.73 -0.79
C ALA A 174 -16.35 -5.96 0.52
N ILE A 175 -15.10 -5.60 0.87
CA ILE A 175 -14.77 -4.75 2.02
C ILE A 175 -15.48 -3.40 1.89
N GLY A 176 -15.32 -2.71 0.76
CA GLY A 176 -15.91 -1.40 0.55
C GLY A 176 -17.43 -1.41 0.64
N ARG A 177 -18.07 -2.41 0.01
CA ARG A 177 -19.52 -2.58 0.10
C ARG A 177 -19.99 -2.85 1.52
N ALA A 178 -19.27 -3.68 2.26
CA ALA A 178 -19.63 -4.05 3.63
C ALA A 178 -19.46 -2.91 4.63
N LEU A 179 -18.51 -2.00 4.39
CA LEU A 179 -18.21 -0.86 5.27
C LEU A 179 -18.81 0.46 4.79
N GLY A 180 -19.45 0.49 3.60
CA GLY A 180 -20.10 1.69 3.05
C GLY A 180 -19.14 2.79 2.62
N THR A 181 -17.88 2.46 2.33
CA THR A 181 -16.84 3.41 1.90
C THR A 181 -15.87 2.71 0.95
N PRO A 182 -15.36 3.37 -0.12
CA PRO A 182 -14.44 2.72 -1.03
C PRO A 182 -13.23 2.11 -0.32
N CYS A 183 -12.88 0.89 -0.72
CA CYS A 183 -11.60 0.26 -0.36
C CYS A 183 -10.60 0.58 -1.47
N VAL A 184 -9.45 1.15 -1.14
CA VAL A 184 -8.35 1.29 -2.08
C VAL A 184 -7.60 -0.03 -2.14
N THR A 185 -7.60 -0.68 -3.31
CA THR A 185 -6.81 -1.91 -3.54
C THR A 185 -5.53 -1.54 -4.26
N ASN A 186 -4.40 -1.64 -3.55
CA ASN A 186 -3.10 -1.27 -4.06
C ASN A 186 -2.33 -2.46 -4.63
N THR A 187 -1.72 -2.28 -5.81
CA THR A 187 -0.88 -3.27 -6.49
C THR A 187 0.57 -2.80 -6.51
N TRP A 188 1.41 -3.49 -5.76
CA TRP A 188 2.87 -3.34 -5.74
C TRP A 188 3.52 -4.70 -6.02
N ILE A 189 4.57 -4.74 -6.85
CA ILE A 189 5.29 -5.96 -7.20
C ILE A 189 6.80 -5.83 -6.95
N PRO A 190 7.49 -6.94 -6.61
CA PRO A 190 8.94 -6.91 -6.38
C PRO A 190 9.79 -6.97 -7.66
N ASP A 191 9.18 -7.23 -8.80
CA ASP A 191 9.83 -7.65 -10.05
C ASP A 191 10.99 -6.75 -10.48
N GLY A 192 12.18 -7.34 -10.61
CA GLY A 192 13.39 -6.62 -11.01
C GLY A 192 14.60 -7.54 -11.15
N PHE A 193 15.70 -7.00 -11.70
CA PHE A 193 16.98 -7.70 -11.82
C PHE A 193 18.07 -6.99 -11.01
N LYS A 194 18.91 -7.77 -10.34
CA LYS A 194 20.10 -7.26 -9.65
C LYS A 194 21.18 -6.82 -10.66
N ASP A 195 21.33 -7.58 -11.73
CA ASP A 195 22.30 -7.30 -12.78
C ASP A 195 21.71 -6.48 -13.92
N VAL A 196 22.59 -5.94 -14.75
CA VAL A 196 22.18 -5.21 -15.96
C VAL A 196 21.54 -6.20 -16.93
N THR A 197 20.26 -6.01 -17.22
CA THR A 197 19.54 -6.81 -18.21
C THR A 197 19.60 -6.15 -19.59
N ILE A 198 19.75 -6.97 -20.63
CA ILE A 198 19.71 -6.52 -22.02
C ILE A 198 18.27 -6.20 -22.43
N ASP A 199 17.35 -7.10 -22.13
CA ASP A 199 15.94 -6.91 -22.46
C ASP A 199 15.18 -6.26 -21.30
N ARG A 200 14.96 -4.96 -21.42
CA ARG A 200 14.20 -4.16 -20.47
C ARG A 200 12.73 -3.98 -20.87
N LEU A 201 12.39 -4.32 -22.11
CA LEU A 201 11.05 -4.07 -22.64
C LEU A 201 10.11 -5.26 -22.44
N ALA A 202 10.55 -6.49 -22.63
CA ALA A 202 9.69 -7.66 -22.53
C ALA A 202 9.08 -7.84 -21.12
N PRO A 203 9.81 -7.69 -19.99
CA PRO A 203 9.20 -7.73 -18.65
C PRO A 203 8.12 -6.66 -18.45
N ARG A 204 8.34 -5.43 -18.94
CA ARG A 204 7.35 -4.36 -18.85
C ARG A 204 6.11 -4.61 -19.70
N ARG A 205 6.26 -5.22 -20.87
CA ARG A 205 5.11 -5.66 -21.68
C ARG A 205 4.29 -6.72 -20.93
N ARG A 206 4.96 -7.74 -20.36
CA ARG A 206 4.29 -8.77 -19.56
C ARG A 206 3.54 -8.16 -18.36
N LEU A 207 4.17 -7.21 -17.66
CA LEU A 207 3.53 -6.51 -16.55
C LEU A 207 2.29 -5.74 -17.03
N ARG A 208 2.40 -4.97 -18.12
CA ARG A 208 1.26 -4.24 -18.69
C ARG A 208 0.12 -5.20 -19.02
N ASP A 209 0.41 -6.27 -19.76
CA ASP A 209 -0.59 -7.24 -20.19
C ASP A 209 -1.26 -7.95 -18.98
N ALA A 210 -0.49 -8.22 -17.93
CA ALA A 210 -1.01 -8.77 -16.67
C ALA A 210 -1.91 -7.80 -15.92
N LEU A 211 -1.53 -6.52 -15.84
CA LEU A 211 -2.36 -5.48 -15.23
C LEU A 211 -3.64 -5.25 -16.03
N ASP A 212 -3.57 -5.22 -17.36
CA ASP A 212 -4.72 -5.10 -18.24
C ASP A 212 -5.73 -6.26 -18.00
N GLU A 213 -5.23 -7.45 -17.71
CA GLU A 213 -6.07 -8.59 -17.37
C GLU A 213 -6.66 -8.49 -15.96
N ILE A 214 -5.87 -8.11 -14.96
CA ILE A 214 -6.33 -7.91 -13.59
C ILE A 214 -7.44 -6.84 -13.54
N PHE A 215 -7.29 -5.76 -14.28
CA PHE A 215 -8.22 -4.63 -14.27
C PHE A 215 -9.31 -4.71 -15.34
N ARG A 216 -9.39 -5.79 -16.12
CA ARG A 216 -10.36 -5.96 -17.21
C ARG A 216 -11.80 -5.84 -16.75
N GLU A 217 -12.14 -6.46 -15.64
CA GLU A 217 -13.49 -6.36 -15.05
C GLU A 217 -13.61 -5.05 -14.29
N PRO A 218 -14.50 -4.12 -14.72
CA PRO A 218 -14.71 -2.89 -13.98
C PRO A 218 -15.41 -3.17 -12.66
N LEU A 219 -14.92 -2.54 -11.59
CA LEU A 219 -15.58 -2.53 -10.28
C LEU A 219 -16.18 -1.16 -10.03
N GLU A 220 -17.28 -1.11 -9.30
CA GLU A 220 -17.92 0.15 -8.91
C GLU A 220 -16.98 0.98 -8.02
N ALA A 221 -16.68 2.21 -8.45
CA ALA A 221 -15.79 3.12 -7.71
C ALA A 221 -16.31 3.46 -6.30
N ALA A 222 -17.61 3.32 -6.07
CA ALA A 222 -18.21 3.45 -4.74
C ALA A 222 -17.69 2.39 -3.75
N TRP A 223 -17.16 1.27 -4.24
CA TRP A 223 -16.72 0.16 -3.40
C TRP A 223 -15.25 -0.18 -3.52
N ASN A 224 -14.65 0.05 -4.70
CA ASN A 224 -13.23 -0.25 -4.91
C ASN A 224 -12.56 0.78 -5.80
N LEU A 225 -11.40 1.28 -5.35
CA LEU A 225 -10.50 2.11 -6.12
C LEU A 225 -9.19 1.35 -6.35
N ASP A 226 -8.85 1.13 -7.62
CA ASP A 226 -7.62 0.44 -7.98
C ASP A 226 -6.44 1.41 -7.96
N ALA A 227 -5.38 1.08 -7.23
CA ALA A 227 -4.13 1.82 -7.20
C ALA A 227 -2.96 0.96 -7.69
N VAL A 228 -1.96 1.61 -8.26
CA VAL A 228 -0.70 0.99 -8.66
C VAL A 228 0.47 1.76 -8.05
N GLU A 229 1.48 1.02 -7.59
CA GLU A 229 2.61 1.57 -6.84
C GLU A 229 3.94 1.13 -7.43
N SER A 230 4.86 2.06 -7.58
CA SER A 230 6.21 1.77 -8.04
C SER A 230 7.06 1.12 -6.95
N LYS A 231 7.96 0.22 -7.37
CA LYS A 231 9.01 -0.28 -6.49
C LYS A 231 10.12 0.76 -6.37
N LEU A 232 10.66 0.93 -5.16
CA LEU A 232 11.87 1.72 -4.95
C LEU A 232 13.05 1.08 -5.70
N PHE A 233 13.73 1.89 -6.51
CA PHE A 233 15.00 1.51 -7.10
C PHE A 233 16.05 1.23 -6.01
N GLY A 234 16.75 0.10 -6.12
CA GLY A 234 17.83 -0.27 -5.21
C GLY A 234 17.40 -1.04 -3.95
N ILE A 235 16.11 -1.21 -3.65
CA ILE A 235 15.69 -2.19 -2.65
C ILE A 235 16.04 -3.59 -3.17
N GLY A 236 16.85 -4.33 -2.40
CA GLY A 236 17.37 -5.63 -2.82
C GLY A 236 18.52 -5.52 -3.84
N SER A 237 19.08 -4.33 -4.02
CA SER A 237 20.23 -4.04 -4.92
C SER A 237 19.91 -4.22 -6.41
N GLU A 238 18.66 -4.05 -6.84
CA GLU A 238 18.32 -4.11 -8.26
C GLU A 238 18.87 -2.90 -9.03
N THR A 239 19.41 -3.18 -10.21
CA THR A 239 19.76 -2.17 -11.21
C THR A 239 18.63 -1.90 -12.22
N TYR A 240 17.62 -2.78 -12.23
CA TYR A 240 16.46 -2.69 -13.09
C TYR A 240 15.20 -3.08 -12.34
N VAL A 241 14.27 -2.16 -12.24
CA VAL A 241 12.93 -2.36 -11.65
C VAL A 241 11.90 -2.38 -12.76
N VAL A 242 11.10 -3.46 -12.87
CA VAL A 242 10.08 -3.59 -13.92
C VAL A 242 9.00 -2.53 -13.73
N GLY A 243 8.41 -2.47 -12.54
CA GLY A 243 7.41 -1.48 -12.13
C GLY A 243 8.05 -0.20 -11.61
N SER A 244 8.74 0.55 -12.47
CA SER A 244 9.31 1.86 -12.11
C SER A 244 8.25 2.94 -11.98
N HIS A 245 8.61 4.08 -11.39
CA HIS A 245 7.69 5.21 -11.25
C HIS A 245 7.13 5.67 -12.59
N GLU A 246 7.98 5.79 -13.61
CA GLU A 246 7.57 6.23 -14.95
C GLU A 246 6.59 5.25 -15.60
N PHE A 247 6.80 3.94 -15.39
CA PHE A 247 5.89 2.91 -15.89
C PHE A 247 4.51 3.05 -15.28
N TYR A 248 4.43 3.13 -13.94
CA TYR A 248 3.15 3.20 -13.25
C TYR A 248 2.47 4.55 -13.38
N LEU A 249 3.21 5.66 -13.47
CA LEU A 249 2.63 6.98 -13.77
C LEU A 249 1.94 6.95 -15.14
N ALA A 250 2.63 6.46 -16.17
CA ALA A 250 2.06 6.33 -17.51
C ALA A 250 0.85 5.38 -17.52
N TYR A 251 0.95 4.24 -16.83
CA TYR A 251 -0.13 3.27 -16.75
C TYR A 251 -1.36 3.84 -16.02
N ALA A 252 -1.17 4.49 -14.88
CA ALA A 252 -2.24 5.08 -14.08
C ALA A 252 -3.01 6.15 -14.86
N VAL A 253 -2.31 7.07 -15.52
CA VAL A 253 -2.93 8.12 -16.35
C VAL A 253 -3.69 7.51 -17.52
N ALA A 254 -3.09 6.56 -18.26
CA ALA A 254 -3.70 5.95 -19.43
C ALA A 254 -4.95 5.12 -19.08
N ASN A 255 -4.98 4.48 -17.90
CA ASN A 255 -6.02 3.55 -17.48
C ASN A 255 -6.93 4.08 -16.37
N ARG A 256 -6.81 5.35 -16.00
CA ARG A 256 -7.60 6.00 -14.94
C ARG A 256 -7.56 5.22 -13.63
N LYS A 257 -6.35 4.86 -13.20
CA LYS A 257 -6.08 4.25 -11.91
C LYS A 257 -5.45 5.26 -10.97
N LEU A 258 -5.58 5.04 -9.66
CA LEU A 258 -4.83 5.82 -8.69
C LEU A 258 -3.34 5.51 -8.82
N LEU A 259 -2.52 6.54 -8.77
CA LEU A 259 -1.08 6.37 -8.58
C LEU A 259 -0.78 6.43 -7.09
N CYS A 260 -0.14 5.40 -6.57
CA CYS A 260 0.42 5.46 -5.23
C CYS A 260 1.79 6.13 -5.27
N LEU A 261 1.93 7.23 -4.53
CA LEU A 261 3.19 7.88 -4.28
C LEU A 261 3.66 7.52 -2.87
N ASP A 262 4.65 6.63 -2.77
CA ASP A 262 5.30 6.34 -1.49
C ASP A 262 6.44 7.32 -1.26
N ALA A 263 6.36 8.11 -0.19
CA ALA A 263 7.35 9.13 0.15
C ALA A 263 8.75 8.56 0.39
N GLY A 264 8.85 7.26 0.74
CA GLY A 264 10.11 6.55 0.89
C GLY A 264 10.73 6.04 -0.41
N HIS A 265 9.98 6.05 -1.53
CA HIS A 265 10.42 5.49 -2.82
C HIS A 265 11.14 6.49 -3.72
N PHE A 266 11.41 7.69 -3.23
CA PHE A 266 12.10 8.74 -3.99
C PHE A 266 13.42 9.13 -3.32
N HIS A 267 14.28 9.80 -4.08
CA HIS A 267 15.55 10.26 -3.54
C HIS A 267 15.33 11.17 -2.33
N PRO A 268 16.15 11.09 -1.26
CA PRO A 268 15.95 11.88 -0.03
C PRO A 268 15.94 13.41 -0.23
N THR A 269 16.46 13.91 -1.35
CA THR A 269 16.41 15.34 -1.69
C THR A 269 15.10 15.76 -2.38
N GLU A 270 14.27 14.79 -2.81
CA GLU A 270 12.98 15.07 -3.42
C GLU A 270 11.90 15.22 -2.34
N THR A 271 10.97 16.13 -2.53
CA THR A 271 9.82 16.31 -1.64
C THR A 271 8.56 15.71 -2.26
N ILE A 272 7.77 15.02 -1.45
CA ILE A 272 6.50 14.47 -1.93
C ILE A 272 5.52 15.58 -2.36
N ALA A 273 5.60 16.76 -1.73
CA ALA A 273 4.77 17.91 -2.08
C ALA A 273 4.96 18.35 -3.55
N ASP A 274 6.19 18.29 -4.04
CA ASP A 274 6.50 18.61 -5.44
C ASP A 274 5.85 17.59 -6.39
N LYS A 275 5.94 16.31 -6.05
CA LYS A 275 5.31 15.25 -6.85
C LYS A 275 3.77 15.33 -6.86
N LEU A 276 3.16 15.74 -5.75
CA LEU A 276 1.71 15.96 -5.69
C LEU A 276 1.27 16.99 -6.73
N SER A 277 1.95 18.12 -6.78
CA SER A 277 1.63 19.21 -7.73
C SER A 277 1.84 18.79 -9.19
N ALA A 278 2.75 17.86 -9.46
CA ALA A 278 3.03 17.34 -10.80
C ALA A 278 2.03 16.28 -11.28
N VAL A 279 1.46 15.48 -10.37
CA VAL A 279 0.64 14.30 -10.72
C VAL A 279 -0.86 14.59 -10.65
N ILE A 280 -1.34 15.32 -9.65
CA ILE A 280 -2.78 15.61 -9.44
C ILE A 280 -3.47 16.21 -10.67
N PRO A 281 -2.87 17.09 -11.47
CA PRO A 281 -3.51 17.65 -12.66
C PRO A 281 -3.91 16.59 -13.71
N PHE A 282 -3.28 15.42 -13.69
CA PHE A 282 -3.53 14.33 -14.64
C PHE A 282 -4.38 13.21 -14.06
N THR A 283 -4.28 12.93 -12.78
CA THR A 283 -4.99 11.82 -12.11
C THR A 283 -6.22 12.26 -11.34
N GLY A 284 -6.29 13.54 -10.93
CA GLY A 284 -7.35 14.09 -10.06
C GLY A 284 -7.27 13.62 -8.61
N GLU A 285 -6.92 12.36 -8.40
CA GLU A 285 -6.78 11.72 -7.08
C GLU A 285 -5.51 10.87 -7.05
N ILE A 286 -4.98 10.66 -5.86
CA ILE A 286 -3.80 9.83 -5.62
C ILE A 286 -3.96 9.00 -4.34
N LEU A 287 -3.23 7.89 -4.26
CA LEU A 287 -2.92 7.22 -3.00
C LEU A 287 -1.56 7.73 -2.50
N LEU A 288 -1.46 8.06 -1.22
CA LEU A 288 -0.21 8.51 -0.62
C LEU A 288 0.23 7.54 0.47
N HIS A 289 1.41 6.95 0.32
CA HIS A 289 2.09 6.26 1.40
C HIS A 289 3.05 7.24 2.08
N VAL A 290 2.76 7.54 3.35
CA VAL A 290 3.60 8.45 4.15
C VAL A 290 4.58 7.60 4.93
N SER A 291 5.78 7.53 4.43
CA SER A 291 6.90 6.83 5.05
C SER A 291 8.10 7.77 5.18
N ARG A 292 9.05 7.36 6.00
CA ARG A 292 10.33 8.08 6.10
C ARG A 292 11.18 7.75 4.88
N GLY A 293 11.79 8.77 4.27
CA GLY A 293 12.74 8.58 3.18
C GLY A 293 13.86 7.60 3.58
N VAL A 294 14.17 6.67 2.68
CA VAL A 294 15.29 5.75 2.86
C VAL A 294 16.58 6.55 2.73
N ARG A 295 17.46 6.43 3.71
CA ARG A 295 18.82 6.98 3.64
C ARG A 295 19.75 5.84 3.26
N TRP A 296 20.48 6.04 2.19
CA TRP A 296 21.55 5.15 1.72
C TRP A 296 22.83 5.37 2.53
#